data_45dd10e1af7188799d1a6de912e4b5ef
#
_entry.id   45dd10e1af7188799d1a6de912e4b5ef
#
_cell.length_a   1.000
_cell.length_b   1.000
_cell.length_c   1.000
_cell.angle_alpha   90.00
_cell.angle_beta   90.00
_cell.angle_gamma   90.00
#
_symmetry.space_group_name_H-M   'P 1'
#
loop_
_entity.id
_entity.type
_entity.pdbx_description
1 polymer ?
#
loop_
_entity_poly.entity_id
_entity_poly.type
_entity_poly.pdbx_seq_one_letter_code
_entity_poly.pdbx_strand_id
1 'polypeptide(L)'
;MRYQDGLTLMHEHMTIDLTQGDLGTDSFDELASDLRLIYNHGVRNIVDLTNQTMGRAPEYVRRLSEETGISIFLSTGTYLEAFSGPYIAERSVDEIAKDAVRDLTEGIDDTGIKADVIGEIAWSGPEERPLEKKAWKAYCIAAKKTGSLVSTHASRGVQLYPQIKYLLENGVKPERILIGHIEFCQEEDALKNILESGVTIGLDMIGKECARDDDYRADFVKKIRDMGKLSQLTLSLDICRKEQLRTNGGYGYIHLFETFIPMLKKRGITDDDLEIMLKNNPRRLLKP
;
A
#
# COMPACT_ATOMS: atom_id res chain seq x y z
N MET A 1 -1.71 -5.92 14.43
CA MET A 1 -0.45 -5.39 15.06
C MET A 1 -0.72 -4.14 15.89
N ARG A 2 0.21 -3.70 16.77
CA ARG A 2 0.05 -2.45 17.56
C ARG A 2 0.85 -1.34 16.90
N TYR A 3 0.20 -0.22 16.59
CA TYR A 3 0.86 0.97 16.04
C TYR A 3 1.88 1.54 17.03
N GLN A 4 3.10 1.78 16.55
CA GLN A 4 4.18 2.45 17.28
C GLN A 4 4.25 3.93 16.86
N ASP A 5 4.65 4.82 17.77
CA ASP A 5 4.88 6.22 17.41
C ASP A 5 6.18 6.35 16.62
N GLY A 6 6.07 6.72 15.33
CA GLY A 6 7.19 6.83 14.40
C GLY A 6 6.74 6.91 12.95
N LEU A 7 7.71 6.92 12.05
CA LEU A 7 7.45 6.96 10.62
C LEU A 7 6.81 5.65 10.14
N THR A 8 6.02 5.74 9.10
CA THR A 8 5.25 4.61 8.57
C THR A 8 5.31 4.59 7.04
N LEU A 9 5.63 3.42 6.48
CA LEU A 9 5.50 3.13 5.05
C LEU A 9 4.16 2.43 4.81
N MET A 10 3.32 3.01 3.94
CA MET A 10 1.92 2.59 3.79
C MET A 10 1.69 1.58 2.67
N HIS A 11 2.71 1.25 1.88
CA HIS A 11 2.60 0.34 0.75
C HIS A 11 3.94 -0.37 0.52
N GLU A 12 4.07 -1.56 1.09
CA GLU A 12 5.24 -2.42 0.91
C GLU A 12 4.82 -3.88 0.80
N HIS A 13 5.78 -4.76 0.44
CA HIS A 13 5.59 -6.20 0.40
C HIS A 13 6.69 -6.89 1.19
N MET A 14 6.29 -7.74 2.15
CA MET A 14 7.24 -8.54 2.95
C MET A 14 7.44 -9.93 2.36
N THR A 15 6.43 -10.42 1.66
CA THR A 15 6.50 -11.64 0.84
C THR A 15 5.68 -11.42 -0.41
N ILE A 16 6.09 -12.01 -1.53
CA ILE A 16 5.29 -12.05 -2.75
C ILE A 16 5.72 -13.29 -3.55
N ASP A 17 4.78 -13.99 -4.13
CA ASP A 17 5.01 -15.21 -4.90
C ASP A 17 4.09 -15.25 -6.12
N LEU A 18 4.38 -14.40 -7.08
CA LEU A 18 3.66 -14.29 -8.35
C LEU A 18 4.53 -14.68 -9.54
N THR A 19 5.82 -14.30 -9.47
CA THR A 19 6.78 -14.51 -10.56
C THR A 19 8.18 -14.78 -10.04
N GLN A 20 9.04 -15.34 -10.89
CA GLN A 20 10.45 -15.53 -10.54
C GLN A 20 11.13 -14.20 -10.19
N GLY A 21 11.90 -14.19 -9.10
CA GLY A 21 12.62 -13.02 -8.61
C GLY A 21 11.81 -12.14 -7.66
N ASP A 22 10.58 -12.50 -7.35
CA ASP A 22 9.79 -11.84 -6.32
C ASP A 22 10.41 -12.03 -4.93
N LEU A 23 10.02 -11.15 -4.00
CA LEU A 23 10.48 -11.14 -2.62
C LEU A 23 9.76 -12.24 -1.82
N GLY A 24 10.26 -13.47 -1.90
CA GLY A 24 9.69 -14.62 -1.22
C GLY A 24 10.14 -14.80 0.22
N THR A 25 9.61 -15.83 0.88
CA THR A 25 9.95 -16.18 2.28
C THR A 25 11.40 -16.64 2.47
N ASP A 26 12.11 -16.91 1.41
CA ASP A 26 13.54 -17.25 1.38
C ASP A 26 14.47 -16.02 1.49
N SER A 27 13.92 -14.80 1.56
CA SER A 27 14.65 -13.52 1.64
C SER A 27 14.65 -12.91 3.04
N PHE A 28 14.53 -13.72 4.10
CA PHE A 28 14.34 -13.23 5.46
C PHE A 28 15.51 -12.37 5.95
N ASP A 29 16.71 -12.84 5.83
CA ASP A 29 17.91 -12.16 6.37
C ASP A 29 18.23 -10.87 5.61
N GLU A 30 18.08 -10.90 4.28
CA GLU A 30 18.27 -9.75 3.42
C GLU A 30 17.23 -8.66 3.73
N LEU A 31 15.97 -9.05 3.83
CA LEU A 31 14.88 -8.12 4.14
C LEU A 31 15.01 -7.56 5.56
N ALA A 32 15.32 -8.40 6.55
CA ALA A 32 15.55 -7.96 7.92
C ALA A 32 16.73 -6.97 8.01
N SER A 33 17.78 -7.19 7.22
CA SER A 33 18.92 -6.27 7.13
C SER A 33 18.51 -4.90 6.61
N ASP A 34 17.75 -4.86 5.51
CA ASP A 34 17.25 -3.61 4.92
C ASP A 34 16.30 -2.88 5.88
N LEU A 35 15.40 -3.59 6.54
CA LEU A 35 14.45 -3.01 7.50
C LEU A 35 15.13 -2.42 8.74
N ARG A 36 16.21 -3.04 9.24
CA ARG A 36 17.00 -2.48 10.35
C ARG A 36 17.65 -1.15 9.99
N LEU A 37 18.04 -0.93 8.72
CA LEU A 37 18.57 0.36 8.29
C LEU A 37 17.53 1.46 8.48
N ILE A 38 16.30 1.24 8.01
CA ILE A 38 15.24 2.26 8.14
C ILE A 38 14.67 2.39 9.54
N TYR A 39 14.77 1.35 10.37
CA TYR A 39 14.46 1.47 11.81
C TYR A 39 15.31 2.55 12.46
N ASN A 40 16.60 2.64 12.12
CA ASN A 40 17.51 3.67 12.61
C ASN A 40 17.13 5.08 12.13
N HIS A 41 16.38 5.19 11.05
CA HIS A 41 15.82 6.46 10.54
C HIS A 41 14.42 6.79 11.09
N GLY A 42 13.94 6.02 12.08
CA GLY A 42 12.69 6.32 12.75
C GLY A 42 11.45 5.63 12.18
N VAL A 43 11.60 4.73 11.20
CA VAL A 43 10.47 3.88 10.75
C VAL A 43 10.12 2.91 11.87
N ARG A 44 8.85 2.87 12.21
CA ARG A 44 8.30 2.01 13.26
C ARG A 44 7.15 1.15 12.78
N ASN A 45 6.57 1.51 11.62
CA ASN A 45 5.42 0.82 11.09
C ASN A 45 5.58 0.63 9.58
N ILE A 46 5.12 -0.52 9.09
CA ILE A 46 5.02 -0.83 7.65
C ILE A 46 3.66 -1.48 7.42
N VAL A 47 3.02 -1.16 6.31
CA VAL A 47 1.84 -1.89 5.82
C VAL A 47 2.28 -2.83 4.72
N ASP A 48 2.18 -4.13 5.00
CA ASP A 48 2.39 -5.21 4.04
C ASP A 48 1.09 -5.46 3.28
N LEU A 49 1.07 -5.06 2.01
CA LEU A 49 -0.10 -5.20 1.14
C LEU A 49 -0.14 -6.54 0.39
N THR A 50 0.67 -7.50 0.78
CA THR A 50 0.65 -8.85 0.23
C THR A 50 -0.56 -9.62 0.75
N ASN A 51 -1.55 -9.80 -0.11
CA ASN A 51 -2.81 -10.48 0.21
C ASN A 51 -2.78 -11.98 -0.11
N GLN A 52 -3.90 -12.69 0.11
CA GLN A 52 -4.01 -14.14 -0.07
C GLN A 52 -3.73 -14.63 -1.49
N THR A 53 -3.84 -13.77 -2.50
CA THR A 53 -3.57 -14.16 -3.89
C THR A 53 -2.17 -13.76 -4.38
N MET A 54 -1.33 -13.29 -3.46
CA MET A 54 0.03 -12.84 -3.72
C MET A 54 1.09 -13.63 -2.93
N GLY A 55 0.69 -14.66 -2.17
CA GLY A 55 1.64 -15.45 -1.37
C GLY A 55 1.87 -14.90 0.04
N ARG A 56 0.85 -14.29 0.67
CA ARG A 56 0.97 -13.79 2.05
C ARG A 56 1.42 -14.89 3.02
N ALA A 57 2.28 -14.54 3.97
CA ALA A 57 2.82 -15.45 4.97
C ALA A 57 2.81 -14.81 6.38
N PRO A 58 1.68 -14.84 7.12
CA PRO A 58 1.49 -14.10 8.37
C PRO A 58 2.53 -14.44 9.45
N GLU A 59 2.88 -15.71 9.62
CA GLU A 59 3.88 -16.14 10.60
C GLU A 59 5.30 -15.67 10.24
N TYR A 60 5.64 -15.65 8.96
CA TYR A 60 6.91 -15.09 8.48
C TYR A 60 6.98 -13.59 8.80
N VAL A 61 5.92 -12.85 8.49
CA VAL A 61 5.85 -11.39 8.75
C VAL A 61 5.89 -11.09 10.24
N ARG A 62 5.24 -11.92 11.08
CA ARG A 62 5.33 -11.79 12.54
C ARG A 62 6.77 -11.94 13.02
N ARG A 63 7.48 -12.97 12.57
CA ARG A 63 8.90 -13.18 12.91
C ARG A 63 9.77 -12.00 12.46
N LEU A 64 9.53 -11.49 11.25
CA LEU A 64 10.25 -10.33 10.72
C LEU A 64 10.00 -9.07 11.58
N SER A 65 8.77 -8.85 12.00
CA SER A 65 8.39 -7.77 12.91
C SER A 65 9.11 -7.89 14.27
N GLU A 66 9.16 -9.09 14.85
CA GLU A 66 9.86 -9.38 16.10
C GLU A 66 11.38 -9.14 15.98
N GLU A 67 11.98 -9.57 14.88
CA GLU A 67 13.42 -9.46 14.60
C GLU A 67 13.87 -8.01 14.35
N THR A 68 13.03 -7.20 13.71
CA THR A 68 13.39 -5.84 13.30
C THR A 68 12.90 -4.77 14.27
N GLY A 69 11.94 -5.10 15.13
CA GLY A 69 11.25 -4.14 16.01
C GLY A 69 10.25 -3.24 15.30
N ILE A 70 10.03 -3.42 14.00
CA ILE A 70 9.04 -2.68 13.20
C ILE A 70 7.69 -3.39 13.30
N SER A 71 6.62 -2.67 13.63
CA SER A 71 5.25 -3.20 13.53
C SER A 71 4.86 -3.32 12.06
N ILE A 72 4.56 -4.54 11.60
CA ILE A 72 4.16 -4.80 10.21
C ILE A 72 2.68 -5.17 10.19
N PHE A 73 1.87 -4.30 9.60
CA PHE A 73 0.42 -4.45 9.45
C PHE A 73 0.10 -5.29 8.23
N LEU A 74 -0.73 -6.31 8.41
CA LEU A 74 -1.06 -7.28 7.36
C LEU A 74 -2.33 -6.89 6.62
N SER A 75 -2.47 -7.44 5.42
CA SER A 75 -3.62 -7.16 4.56
C SER A 75 -4.45 -8.41 4.22
N THR A 76 -5.68 -8.17 3.81
CA THR A 76 -6.57 -9.12 3.13
C THR A 76 -7.13 -8.48 1.87
N GLY A 77 -7.22 -9.23 0.78
CA GLY A 77 -7.64 -8.65 -0.50
C GLY A 77 -7.40 -9.61 -1.66
N THR A 78 -7.60 -9.16 -2.88
CA THR A 78 -7.24 -9.91 -4.09
C THR A 78 -6.52 -9.01 -5.08
N TYR A 79 -5.44 -9.54 -5.65
CA TYR A 79 -4.65 -8.89 -6.66
C TYR A 79 -5.30 -8.99 -8.06
N LEU A 80 -4.52 -8.76 -9.11
CA LEU A 80 -4.96 -8.83 -10.51
C LEU A 80 -5.66 -10.15 -10.83
N GLU A 81 -6.68 -10.10 -11.69
CA GLU A 81 -7.47 -11.28 -12.10
C GLU A 81 -6.61 -12.45 -12.60
N ALA A 82 -5.45 -12.16 -13.23
CA ALA A 82 -4.51 -13.19 -13.67
C ALA A 82 -4.03 -14.12 -12.53
N PHE A 83 -3.99 -13.62 -11.30
CA PHE A 83 -3.54 -14.37 -10.11
C PHE A 83 -4.71 -14.74 -9.19
N SER A 84 -5.74 -13.91 -9.15
CA SER A 84 -6.87 -14.05 -8.23
C SER A 84 -8.10 -14.71 -8.86
N GLY A 85 -8.11 -14.89 -10.18
CA GLY A 85 -9.29 -15.38 -10.92
C GLY A 85 -9.91 -16.66 -10.35
N PRO A 86 -9.15 -17.73 -10.09
CA PRO A 86 -9.69 -18.96 -9.51
C PRO A 86 -10.35 -18.75 -8.14
N TYR A 87 -9.67 -18.01 -7.24
CA TYR A 87 -10.21 -17.71 -5.92
C TYR A 87 -11.55 -16.96 -6.00
N ILE A 88 -11.65 -15.97 -6.88
CA ILE A 88 -12.85 -15.14 -7.02
C ILE A 88 -13.97 -15.91 -7.74
N ALA A 89 -13.65 -16.70 -8.77
CA ALA A 89 -14.64 -17.43 -9.55
C ALA A 89 -15.42 -18.43 -8.71
N GLU A 90 -14.75 -19.15 -7.82
CA GLU A 90 -15.31 -20.21 -6.97
C GLU A 90 -16.16 -19.70 -5.80
N ARG A 91 -16.16 -18.40 -5.51
CA ARG A 91 -16.82 -17.79 -4.34
C ARG A 91 -17.89 -16.80 -4.76
N SER A 92 -18.94 -16.70 -3.98
CA SER A 92 -19.90 -15.59 -4.08
C SER A 92 -19.34 -14.29 -3.50
N VAL A 93 -19.98 -13.17 -3.76
CA VAL A 93 -19.66 -11.87 -3.14
C VAL A 93 -19.67 -11.96 -1.61
N ASP A 94 -20.68 -12.65 -1.06
CA ASP A 94 -20.87 -12.76 0.39
C ASP A 94 -19.79 -13.64 1.03
N GLU A 95 -19.34 -14.70 0.36
CA GLU A 95 -18.23 -15.54 0.84
C GLU A 95 -16.91 -14.77 0.85
N ILE A 96 -16.57 -14.05 -0.22
CA ILE A 96 -15.36 -13.20 -0.25
C ILE A 96 -15.42 -12.13 0.86
N ALA A 97 -16.57 -11.48 1.03
CA ALA A 97 -16.76 -10.49 2.08
C ALA A 97 -16.62 -11.09 3.49
N LYS A 98 -17.15 -12.31 3.70
CA LYS A 98 -17.03 -13.04 4.97
C LYS A 98 -15.59 -13.44 5.26
N ASP A 99 -14.85 -13.92 4.26
CA ASP A 99 -13.43 -14.24 4.39
C ASP A 99 -12.62 -13.01 4.80
N ALA A 100 -12.82 -11.88 4.13
CA ALA A 100 -12.14 -10.65 4.47
C ALA A 100 -12.50 -10.15 5.89
N VAL A 101 -13.76 -10.23 6.30
CA VAL A 101 -14.18 -9.87 7.66
C VAL A 101 -13.54 -10.79 8.68
N ARG A 102 -13.48 -12.11 8.44
CA ARG A 102 -12.82 -13.08 9.32
C ARG A 102 -11.33 -12.72 9.47
N ASP A 103 -10.62 -12.49 8.38
CA ASP A 103 -9.20 -12.11 8.41
C ASP A 103 -8.97 -10.85 9.26
N LEU A 104 -9.86 -9.86 9.16
CA LEU A 104 -9.77 -8.59 9.91
C LEU A 104 -10.17 -8.72 11.39
N THR A 105 -11.03 -9.67 11.75
CA THR A 105 -11.62 -9.74 13.09
C THR A 105 -11.18 -10.94 13.94
N GLU A 106 -10.86 -12.05 13.28
CA GLU A 106 -10.54 -13.33 13.95
C GLU A 106 -9.08 -13.72 13.68
N GLY A 107 -8.66 -13.79 12.42
CA GLY A 107 -7.30 -14.14 12.03
C GLY A 107 -7.21 -14.64 10.58
N ILE A 108 -6.02 -14.49 10.02
CA ILE A 108 -5.64 -14.96 8.68
C ILE A 108 -5.28 -16.45 8.77
N ASP A 109 -5.83 -17.26 7.88
CA ASP A 109 -5.42 -18.67 7.66
C ASP A 109 -5.26 -19.48 8.96
N ASP A 110 -6.18 -19.32 9.89
CA ASP A 110 -6.22 -19.98 11.22
C ASP A 110 -5.01 -19.70 12.14
N THR A 111 -4.17 -18.72 11.82
CA THR A 111 -3.01 -18.34 12.64
C THR A 111 -3.36 -17.52 13.87
N GLY A 112 -4.56 -16.93 13.93
CA GLY A 112 -4.95 -15.94 14.93
C GLY A 112 -4.31 -14.55 14.72
N ILE A 113 -3.44 -14.39 13.71
CA ILE A 113 -2.86 -13.11 13.33
C ILE A 113 -3.85 -12.38 12.42
N LYS A 114 -4.31 -11.20 12.82
CA LYS A 114 -5.33 -10.46 12.09
C LYS A 114 -4.73 -9.62 10.97
N ALA A 115 -5.49 -9.47 9.88
CA ALA A 115 -5.29 -8.38 8.94
C ALA A 115 -5.71 -7.05 9.57
N ASP A 116 -5.08 -5.97 9.15
CA ASP A 116 -5.32 -4.62 9.63
C ASP A 116 -5.98 -3.75 8.55
N VAL A 117 -5.74 -4.09 7.27
CA VAL A 117 -6.23 -3.34 6.10
C VAL A 117 -6.80 -4.30 5.04
N ILE A 118 -7.66 -3.76 4.18
CA ILE A 118 -8.10 -4.42 2.94
C ILE A 118 -7.21 -3.91 1.82
N GLY A 119 -6.45 -4.79 1.17
CA GLY A 119 -5.54 -4.38 0.07
C GLY A 119 -4.36 -5.33 -0.13
N GLU A 120 -3.52 -5.03 -1.14
CA GLU A 120 -3.98 -4.12 -2.19
C GLU A 120 -5.03 -4.81 -3.07
N ILE A 121 -6.14 -4.13 -3.33
CA ILE A 121 -7.15 -4.65 -4.25
C ILE A 121 -6.90 -4.08 -5.64
N ALA A 122 -6.79 -4.96 -6.63
CA ALA A 122 -6.39 -4.57 -7.96
C ALA A 122 -7.56 -4.22 -8.88
N TRP A 123 -7.28 -3.26 -9.79
CA TRP A 123 -8.10 -2.94 -10.96
C TRP A 123 -7.18 -2.97 -12.18
N SER A 124 -7.31 -4.03 -13.00
CA SER A 124 -6.27 -4.41 -13.99
C SER A 124 -6.28 -3.60 -15.27
N GLY A 125 -7.33 -2.89 -15.59
CA GLY A 125 -7.45 -2.25 -16.91
C GLY A 125 -8.53 -1.20 -17.03
N PRO A 126 -8.61 -0.52 -18.18
CA PRO A 126 -9.62 0.50 -18.44
C PRO A 126 -11.04 -0.10 -18.57
N GLU A 127 -11.12 -1.37 -18.94
CA GLU A 127 -12.39 -2.09 -19.04
C GLU A 127 -12.72 -2.79 -17.72
N GLU A 128 -14.01 -2.79 -17.36
CA GLU A 128 -14.47 -3.51 -16.18
C GLU A 128 -14.29 -5.02 -16.38
N ARG A 129 -13.57 -5.65 -15.44
CA ARG A 129 -13.44 -7.10 -15.36
C ARG A 129 -14.46 -7.66 -14.38
N PRO A 130 -15.35 -8.57 -14.81
CA PRO A 130 -16.44 -9.05 -13.96
C PRO A 130 -15.98 -9.66 -12.64
N LEU A 131 -14.86 -10.41 -12.64
CA LEU A 131 -14.33 -11.03 -11.42
C LEU A 131 -13.73 -9.98 -10.48
N GLU A 132 -12.94 -9.03 -10.98
CA GLU A 132 -12.44 -7.94 -10.15
C GLU A 132 -13.58 -7.11 -9.57
N LYS A 133 -14.59 -6.76 -10.37
CA LYS A 133 -15.77 -6.02 -9.90
C LYS A 133 -16.54 -6.78 -8.82
N LYS A 134 -16.64 -8.12 -8.95
CA LYS A 134 -17.22 -9.01 -7.92
C LYS A 134 -16.44 -8.92 -6.61
N ALA A 135 -15.11 -9.00 -6.67
CA ALA A 135 -14.25 -8.90 -5.51
C ALA A 135 -14.32 -7.49 -4.86
N TRP A 136 -14.27 -6.43 -5.65
CA TRP A 136 -14.42 -5.05 -5.16
C TRP A 136 -15.73 -4.84 -4.42
N LYS A 137 -16.84 -5.39 -4.93
CA LYS A 137 -18.13 -5.35 -4.22
C LYS A 137 -18.05 -6.01 -2.85
N ALA A 138 -17.40 -7.16 -2.76
CA ALA A 138 -17.21 -7.88 -1.51
C ALA A 138 -16.35 -7.06 -0.50
N TYR A 139 -15.27 -6.44 -0.98
CA TYR A 139 -14.42 -5.62 -0.12
C TYR A 139 -15.09 -4.32 0.34
N CYS A 140 -15.98 -3.74 -0.46
CA CYS A 140 -16.82 -2.63 0.02
C CYS A 140 -17.75 -3.07 1.17
N ILE A 141 -18.31 -4.29 1.12
CA ILE A 141 -19.12 -4.85 2.20
C ILE A 141 -18.26 -5.04 3.46
N ALA A 142 -17.09 -5.65 3.32
CA ALA A 142 -16.16 -5.88 4.43
C ALA A 142 -15.69 -4.55 5.06
N ALA A 143 -15.29 -3.57 4.25
CA ALA A 143 -14.85 -2.25 4.70
C ALA A 143 -15.94 -1.52 5.49
N LYS A 144 -17.20 -1.53 5.01
CA LYS A 144 -18.31 -0.93 5.75
C LYS A 144 -18.60 -1.61 7.07
N LYS A 145 -18.47 -2.94 7.12
CA LYS A 145 -18.72 -3.72 8.34
C LYS A 145 -17.64 -3.54 9.41
N THR A 146 -16.38 -3.39 8.99
CA THR A 146 -15.22 -3.37 9.89
C THR A 146 -14.66 -1.96 10.12
N GLY A 147 -14.94 -1.00 9.25
CA GLY A 147 -14.31 0.32 9.25
C GLY A 147 -12.86 0.30 8.76
N SER A 148 -12.38 -0.81 8.21
CA SER A 148 -10.98 -0.97 7.78
C SER A 148 -10.64 -0.07 6.61
N LEU A 149 -9.35 0.33 6.54
CA LEU A 149 -8.77 1.01 5.40
C LEU A 149 -8.85 0.11 4.16
N VAL A 150 -9.17 0.70 3.00
CA VAL A 150 -9.06 0.06 1.69
C VAL A 150 -7.88 0.69 0.95
N SER A 151 -6.89 -0.11 0.60
CA SER A 151 -5.75 0.26 -0.25
C SER A 151 -5.90 -0.38 -1.62
N THR A 152 -5.64 0.38 -2.69
CA THR A 152 -5.85 -0.08 -4.06
C THR A 152 -4.56 -0.21 -4.83
N HIS A 153 -4.59 -1.08 -5.85
CA HIS A 153 -3.58 -1.18 -6.90
C HIS A 153 -4.15 -0.69 -8.22
N ALA A 154 -3.33 0.01 -9.00
CA ALA A 154 -3.63 0.35 -10.37
C ALA A 154 -2.47 -0.04 -11.30
N SER A 155 -2.76 -0.81 -12.34
CA SER A 155 -1.80 -1.08 -13.40
C SER A 155 -1.59 0.17 -14.27
N ARG A 156 -0.45 0.24 -14.97
CA ARG A 156 -0.15 1.33 -15.90
C ARG A 156 -1.29 1.53 -16.91
N GLY A 157 -1.72 2.78 -17.09
CA GLY A 157 -2.81 3.16 -18.00
C GLY A 157 -4.22 3.00 -17.44
N VAL A 158 -4.34 2.52 -16.20
CA VAL A 158 -5.64 2.48 -15.51
C VAL A 158 -5.99 3.87 -14.99
N GLN A 159 -7.25 4.25 -15.20
CA GLN A 159 -7.77 5.49 -14.63
C GLN A 159 -8.06 5.30 -13.13
N LEU A 160 -7.43 6.13 -12.30
CA LEU A 160 -7.56 6.02 -10.84
C LEU A 160 -8.92 6.53 -10.33
N TYR A 161 -9.48 7.57 -10.96
CA TYR A 161 -10.72 8.18 -10.50
C TYR A 161 -11.93 7.25 -10.55
N PRO A 162 -12.13 6.38 -11.56
CA PRO A 162 -13.19 5.36 -11.55
C PRO A 162 -13.13 4.41 -10.36
N GLN A 163 -11.95 4.05 -9.87
CA GLN A 163 -11.78 3.24 -8.66
C GLN A 163 -12.36 3.95 -7.44
N ILE A 164 -12.01 5.23 -7.27
CA ILE A 164 -12.50 6.06 -6.18
C ILE A 164 -14.02 6.17 -6.23
N LYS A 165 -14.56 6.50 -7.41
CA LYS A 165 -16.00 6.60 -7.64
C LYS A 165 -16.72 5.32 -7.24
N TYR A 166 -16.19 4.16 -7.66
CA TYR A 166 -16.78 2.87 -7.31
C TYR A 166 -16.81 2.63 -5.79
N LEU A 167 -15.72 2.90 -5.07
CA LEU A 167 -15.64 2.73 -3.63
C LEU A 167 -16.63 3.65 -2.90
N LEU A 168 -16.68 4.93 -3.28
CA LEU A 168 -17.59 5.92 -2.69
C LEU A 168 -19.07 5.58 -2.94
N GLU A 169 -19.44 5.21 -4.17
CA GLU A 169 -20.80 4.80 -4.54
C GLU A 169 -21.25 3.54 -3.80
N ASN A 170 -20.30 2.66 -3.43
CA ASN A 170 -20.58 1.49 -2.60
C ASN A 170 -20.46 1.74 -1.09
N GLY A 171 -20.34 3.01 -0.68
CA GLY A 171 -20.44 3.46 0.70
C GLY A 171 -19.17 3.29 1.54
N VAL A 172 -18.00 3.14 0.92
CA VAL A 172 -16.71 3.26 1.62
C VAL A 172 -16.44 4.74 1.86
N LYS A 173 -16.10 5.11 3.09
CA LYS A 173 -15.86 6.51 3.45
C LYS A 173 -14.53 7.00 2.85
N PRO A 174 -14.42 8.24 2.33
CA PRO A 174 -13.20 8.74 1.69
C PRO A 174 -11.98 8.69 2.61
N GLU A 175 -12.14 8.96 3.91
CA GLU A 175 -11.07 8.88 4.90
C GLU A 175 -10.57 7.46 5.16
N ARG A 176 -11.22 6.45 4.62
CA ARG A 176 -10.85 5.02 4.68
C ARG A 176 -10.41 4.47 3.32
N ILE A 177 -9.98 5.35 2.40
CA ILE A 177 -9.49 4.97 1.07
C ILE A 177 -8.06 5.51 0.89
N LEU A 178 -7.14 4.62 0.53
CA LEU A 178 -5.79 4.93 0.08
C LEU A 178 -5.65 4.44 -1.37
N ILE A 179 -5.51 5.38 -2.29
CA ILE A 179 -5.30 5.09 -3.71
C ILE A 179 -3.80 4.92 -3.95
N GLY A 180 -3.37 3.69 -4.25
CA GLY A 180 -1.98 3.39 -4.60
C GLY A 180 -1.59 3.85 -6.00
N HIS A 181 -0.30 3.97 -6.21
CA HIS A 181 0.34 4.26 -7.50
C HIS A 181 -0.16 5.55 -8.16
N ILE A 182 -0.24 6.62 -7.38
CA ILE A 182 -0.67 7.95 -7.89
C ILE A 182 0.21 8.44 -9.04
N GLU A 183 1.43 7.93 -9.17
CA GLU A 183 2.36 8.18 -10.27
C GLU A 183 1.76 7.90 -11.67
N PHE A 184 0.76 7.03 -11.73
CA PHE A 184 0.05 6.74 -12.97
C PHE A 184 -1.00 7.80 -13.34
N CYS A 185 -1.34 8.73 -12.43
CA CYS A 185 -2.24 9.84 -12.73
C CYS A 185 -1.51 10.87 -13.61
N GLN A 186 -1.88 10.94 -14.88
CA GLN A 186 -1.23 11.83 -15.86
C GLN A 186 -1.99 13.13 -16.11
N GLU A 187 -3.29 13.15 -15.83
CA GLU A 187 -4.17 14.27 -16.15
C GLU A 187 -4.40 15.15 -14.92
N GLU A 188 -4.24 16.47 -15.09
CA GLU A 188 -4.41 17.43 -14.01
C GLU A 188 -5.85 17.47 -13.47
N ASP A 189 -6.84 17.39 -14.35
CA ASP A 189 -8.24 17.36 -13.95
C ASP A 189 -8.58 16.09 -13.17
N ALA A 190 -7.99 14.94 -13.55
CA ALA A 190 -8.14 13.70 -12.80
C ALA A 190 -7.52 13.83 -11.39
N LEU A 191 -6.33 14.38 -11.27
CA LEU A 191 -5.69 14.63 -9.97
C LEU A 191 -6.53 15.55 -9.08
N LYS A 192 -7.07 16.64 -9.67
CA LYS A 192 -7.95 17.55 -8.94
C LYS A 192 -9.19 16.83 -8.40
N ASN A 193 -9.89 16.07 -9.24
CA ASN A 193 -11.06 15.30 -8.83
C ASN A 193 -10.73 14.28 -7.73
N ILE A 194 -9.55 13.61 -7.83
CA ILE A 194 -9.06 12.69 -6.80
C ILE A 194 -8.90 13.42 -5.46
N LEU A 195 -8.21 14.56 -5.44
CA LEU A 195 -7.98 15.33 -4.23
C LEU A 195 -9.27 15.96 -3.66
N GLU A 196 -10.21 16.37 -4.50
CA GLU A 196 -11.51 16.89 -4.08
C GLU A 196 -12.42 15.81 -3.48
N SER A 197 -12.22 14.54 -3.85
CA SER A 197 -12.97 13.41 -3.28
C SER A 197 -12.66 13.15 -1.80
N GLY A 198 -11.56 13.70 -1.27
CA GLY A 198 -11.17 13.56 0.14
C GLY A 198 -10.42 12.27 0.48
N VAL A 199 -10.10 11.43 -0.49
CA VAL A 199 -9.30 10.22 -0.30
C VAL A 199 -7.82 10.55 -0.02
N THR A 200 -7.07 9.58 0.50
CA THR A 200 -5.62 9.65 0.58
C THR A 200 -5.00 9.01 -0.65
N ILE A 201 -3.90 9.55 -1.14
CA ILE A 201 -3.13 9.06 -2.27
C ILE A 201 -1.76 8.56 -1.81
N GLY A 202 -1.29 7.46 -2.39
CA GLY A 202 0.04 6.88 -2.17
C GLY A 202 0.98 7.24 -3.32
N LEU A 203 2.04 7.99 -3.04
CA LEU A 203 3.22 8.08 -3.88
C LEU A 203 4.15 6.96 -3.43
N ASP A 204 4.01 5.81 -4.03
CA ASP A 204 4.50 4.56 -3.46
C ASP A 204 5.45 3.76 -4.36
N MET A 205 5.94 4.36 -5.43
CA MET A 205 6.92 3.75 -6.33
C MET A 205 8.29 4.46 -6.28
N ILE A 206 8.66 5.03 -5.11
CA ILE A 206 9.92 5.76 -4.93
C ILE A 206 11.10 4.81 -5.19
N GLY A 207 12.06 5.23 -6.02
CA GLY A 207 13.20 4.43 -6.45
C GLY A 207 12.95 3.53 -7.65
N LYS A 208 11.69 3.32 -8.08
CA LYS A 208 11.37 2.54 -9.28
C LYS A 208 11.43 3.42 -10.53
N GLU A 209 12.15 2.98 -11.56
CA GLU A 209 12.24 3.68 -12.84
C GLU A 209 11.07 3.37 -13.79
N CYS A 210 10.26 2.37 -13.48
CA CYS A 210 9.26 1.83 -14.40
C CYS A 210 8.08 2.75 -14.73
N ALA A 211 7.76 3.73 -13.86
CA ALA A 211 6.63 4.66 -14.05
C ALA A 211 7.11 6.09 -14.30
N ARG A 212 7.88 6.62 -13.39
CA ARG A 212 8.47 7.96 -13.39
C ARG A 212 9.81 7.89 -12.66
N ASP A 213 10.66 8.88 -12.83
CA ASP A 213 11.85 9.05 -12.02
C ASP A 213 11.54 9.79 -10.70
N ASP A 214 12.51 9.80 -9.81
CA ASP A 214 12.35 10.45 -8.51
C ASP A 214 12.37 11.98 -8.58
N ASP A 215 12.92 12.58 -9.66
CA ASP A 215 12.79 14.01 -9.89
C ASP A 215 11.34 14.41 -10.15
N TYR A 216 10.63 13.65 -10.99
CA TYR A 216 9.19 13.83 -11.20
C TYR A 216 8.41 13.66 -9.90
N ARG A 217 8.70 12.59 -9.11
CA ARG A 217 8.02 12.35 -7.84
C ARG A 217 8.24 13.47 -6.83
N ALA A 218 9.45 13.99 -6.75
CA ALA A 218 9.78 15.10 -5.85
C ALA A 218 9.08 16.41 -6.27
N ASP A 219 8.97 16.67 -7.57
CA ASP A 219 8.18 17.80 -8.09
C ASP A 219 6.69 17.63 -7.84
N PHE A 220 6.19 16.38 -7.94
CA PHE A 220 4.81 16.04 -7.58
C PHE A 220 4.50 16.32 -6.10
N VAL A 221 5.37 15.91 -5.18
CA VAL A 221 5.21 16.23 -3.74
C VAL A 221 5.16 17.74 -3.53
N LYS A 222 6.07 18.50 -4.19
CA LYS A 222 6.04 19.96 -4.13
C LYS A 222 4.71 20.53 -4.64
N LYS A 223 4.20 20.01 -5.77
CA LYS A 223 2.89 20.41 -6.32
C LYS A 223 1.76 20.18 -5.32
N ILE A 224 1.70 19.00 -4.70
CA ILE A 224 0.67 18.65 -3.69
C ILE A 224 0.77 19.58 -2.46
N ARG A 225 1.99 19.92 -2.03
CA ARG A 225 2.22 20.89 -0.95
C ARG A 225 1.69 22.27 -1.33
N ASP A 226 2.05 22.76 -2.52
CA ASP A 226 1.67 24.10 -2.99
C ASP A 226 0.14 24.22 -3.20
N MET A 227 -0.55 23.09 -3.42
CA MET A 227 -2.02 22.99 -3.41
C MET A 227 -2.62 22.90 -1.98
N GLY A 228 -1.80 22.86 -0.92
CA GLY A 228 -2.28 22.69 0.47
C GLY A 228 -2.87 21.30 0.76
N LYS A 229 -2.46 20.25 0.03
CA LYS A 229 -3.03 18.91 0.07
C LYS A 229 -2.13 17.83 0.66
N LEU A 230 -1.03 18.19 1.34
CA LEU A 230 -0.14 17.19 1.98
C LEU A 230 -0.86 16.27 2.97
N SER A 231 -1.95 16.71 3.60
CA SER A 231 -2.76 15.86 4.48
C SER A 231 -3.45 14.68 3.78
N GLN A 232 -3.37 14.63 2.45
CA GLN A 232 -3.90 13.53 1.63
C GLN A 232 -2.80 12.69 0.96
N LEU A 233 -1.51 12.88 1.30
CA LEU A 233 -0.39 12.19 0.64
C LEU A 233 0.37 11.29 1.62
N THR A 234 0.71 10.07 1.20
CA THR A 234 1.66 9.16 1.87
C THR A 234 2.81 8.80 0.94
N LEU A 235 3.95 8.40 1.51
CA LEU A 235 5.15 8.01 0.77
C LEU A 235 5.51 6.56 1.08
N SER A 236 5.89 5.78 0.04
CA SER A 236 6.37 4.39 0.13
C SER A 236 7.22 4.03 -1.08
N LEU A 237 7.75 2.80 -1.13
CA LEU A 237 8.66 2.36 -2.19
C LEU A 237 8.09 1.19 -3.00
N ASP A 238 7.11 0.45 -2.43
CA ASP A 238 6.53 -0.74 -3.04
C ASP A 238 7.63 -1.74 -3.44
N ILE A 239 8.55 -2.03 -2.50
CA ILE A 239 9.59 -3.04 -2.72
C ILE A 239 8.92 -4.41 -2.75
N CYS A 240 9.06 -5.11 -3.89
CA CYS A 240 8.41 -6.39 -4.16
C CYS A 240 9.35 -7.43 -4.81
N ARG A 241 10.61 -7.04 -5.14
CA ARG A 241 11.56 -7.90 -5.83
C ARG A 241 12.87 -7.99 -5.07
N LYS A 242 13.51 -9.19 -5.09
CA LYS A 242 14.81 -9.42 -4.44
C LYS A 242 15.90 -8.46 -4.93
N GLU A 243 15.92 -8.18 -6.23
CA GLU A 243 16.91 -7.28 -6.84
C GLU A 243 16.80 -5.82 -6.35
N GLN A 244 15.67 -5.43 -5.74
CA GLN A 244 15.48 -4.10 -5.19
C GLN A 244 16.11 -3.94 -3.80
N LEU A 245 16.39 -5.05 -3.09
CA LEU A 245 17.03 -5.01 -1.77
C LEU A 245 18.50 -4.57 -1.88
N ARG A 246 18.96 -3.79 -0.91
CA ARG A 246 20.34 -3.27 -0.87
C ARG A 246 21.38 -4.39 -0.83
N THR A 247 21.11 -5.45 -0.11
CA THR A 247 21.98 -6.63 -0.03
C THR A 247 22.21 -7.30 -1.38
N ASN A 248 21.28 -7.13 -2.32
CA ASN A 248 21.34 -7.67 -3.67
C ASN A 248 21.75 -6.63 -4.73
N GLY A 249 22.28 -5.46 -4.28
CA GLY A 249 22.74 -4.38 -5.15
C GLY A 249 21.66 -3.40 -5.57
N GLY A 250 20.42 -3.54 -5.05
CA GLY A 250 19.32 -2.62 -5.29
C GLY A 250 19.40 -1.34 -4.45
N TYR A 251 18.42 -0.49 -4.60
CA TYR A 251 18.34 0.79 -3.88
C TYR A 251 17.88 0.63 -2.42
N GLY A 252 17.15 -0.44 -2.08
CA GLY A 252 16.66 -0.75 -0.74
C GLY A 252 15.71 0.31 -0.16
N TYR A 253 15.12 -0.01 0.99
CA TYR A 253 14.25 0.94 1.71
C TYR A 253 14.96 2.22 2.15
N ILE A 254 16.29 2.16 2.32
CA ILE A 254 17.11 3.30 2.73
C ILE A 254 17.11 4.43 1.69
N HIS A 255 16.77 4.15 0.45
CA HIS A 255 16.67 5.11 -0.64
C HIS A 255 15.75 6.29 -0.33
N LEU A 256 14.65 6.03 0.38
CA LEU A 256 13.76 7.10 0.85
C LEU A 256 14.53 8.16 1.65
N PHE A 257 15.45 7.74 2.53
CA PHE A 257 16.16 8.60 3.47
C PHE A 257 17.43 9.19 2.89
N GLU A 258 18.24 8.39 2.19
CA GLU A 258 19.55 8.80 1.66
C GLU A 258 19.44 9.56 0.34
N THR A 259 18.36 9.35 -0.43
CA THR A 259 18.20 9.93 -1.78
C THR A 259 16.96 10.82 -1.88
N PHE A 260 15.76 10.26 -1.67
CA PHE A 260 14.52 10.95 -1.99
C PHE A 260 14.21 12.12 -1.04
N ILE A 261 14.35 11.95 0.28
CA ILE A 261 14.17 13.04 1.25
C ILE A 261 15.13 14.19 0.99
N PRO A 262 16.43 14.01 0.72
CA PRO A 262 17.30 15.10 0.27
C PRO A 262 16.81 15.82 -1.00
N MET A 263 16.23 15.12 -1.97
CA MET A 263 15.63 15.74 -3.16
C MET A 263 14.40 16.59 -2.80
N LEU A 264 13.56 16.12 -1.88
CA LEU A 264 12.42 16.86 -1.34
C LEU A 264 12.87 18.13 -0.61
N LYS A 265 13.90 18.03 0.23
CA LYS A 265 14.49 19.17 0.96
C LYS A 265 15.01 20.26 0.00
N LYS A 266 15.67 19.89 -1.09
CA LYS A 266 16.11 20.82 -2.14
C LYS A 266 14.94 21.56 -2.80
N ARG A 267 13.74 21.01 -2.78
CA ARG A 267 12.48 21.62 -3.28
C ARG A 267 11.70 22.38 -2.21
N GLY A 268 12.28 22.51 -1.02
CA GLY A 268 11.71 23.28 0.09
C GLY A 268 10.69 22.51 0.94
N ILE A 269 10.60 21.18 0.81
CA ILE A 269 9.82 20.34 1.73
C ILE A 269 10.50 20.34 3.09
N THR A 270 9.76 20.70 4.14
CA THR A 270 10.24 20.83 5.51
C THR A 270 10.16 19.49 6.27
N ASP A 271 10.73 19.45 7.47
CA ASP A 271 10.56 18.29 8.36
C ASP A 271 9.11 18.12 8.81
N ASP A 272 8.38 19.21 9.04
CA ASP A 272 6.95 19.19 9.35
C ASP A 272 6.13 18.61 8.19
N ASP A 273 6.47 18.96 6.95
CA ASP A 273 5.83 18.38 5.76
C ASP A 273 6.08 16.86 5.68
N LEU A 274 7.30 16.41 5.98
CA LEU A 274 7.64 14.98 6.04
C LEU A 274 6.89 14.27 7.16
N GLU A 275 6.76 14.90 8.34
CA GLU A 275 5.98 14.34 9.45
C GLU A 275 4.50 14.17 9.07
N ILE A 276 3.92 15.10 8.32
CA ILE A 276 2.55 14.97 7.80
C ILE A 276 2.43 13.69 6.95
N MET A 277 3.32 13.51 5.97
CA MET A 277 3.22 12.43 4.98
C MET A 277 3.60 11.05 5.53
N LEU A 278 4.62 10.98 6.39
CA LEU A 278 5.20 9.72 6.88
C LEU A 278 4.72 9.33 8.28
N LYS A 279 4.06 10.22 9.03
CA LYS A 279 3.62 9.93 10.41
C LYS A 279 2.13 10.24 10.62
N ASN A 280 1.70 11.50 10.36
CA ASN A 280 0.38 11.95 10.75
C ASN A 280 -0.73 11.33 9.87
N ASN A 281 -0.56 11.33 8.55
CA ASN A 281 -1.48 10.69 7.63
C ASN A 281 -1.57 9.17 7.84
N PRO A 282 -0.45 8.42 7.89
CA PRO A 282 -0.48 7.00 8.22
C PRO A 282 -1.16 6.70 9.56
N ARG A 283 -0.87 7.48 10.60
CA ARG A 283 -1.50 7.30 11.91
C ARG A 283 -3.03 7.45 11.84
N ARG A 284 -3.52 8.45 11.11
CA ARG A 284 -4.96 8.67 10.90
C ARG A 284 -5.61 7.51 10.16
N LEU A 285 -4.92 6.92 9.18
CA LEU A 285 -5.41 5.80 8.39
C LEU A 285 -5.43 4.48 9.18
N LEU A 286 -4.41 4.22 10.00
CA LEU A 286 -4.25 2.95 10.75
C LEU A 286 -4.89 2.96 12.14
N LYS A 287 -5.14 4.14 12.70
CA LYS A 287 -5.85 4.31 13.98
C LYS A 287 -7.13 5.11 13.72
N PRO A 288 -8.27 4.46 13.49
CA PRO A 288 -9.56 5.12 13.33
C PRO A 288 -10.07 5.76 14.63
#